data_bb6b93fc08ea7c1080a012f6b0158270
#
_entry.id   bb6b93fc08ea7c1080a012f6b0158270
#
_cell.length_a   1.000
_cell.length_b   1.000
_cell.length_c   1.000
_cell.angle_alpha   90.00
_cell.angle_beta   90.00
_cell.angle_gamma   90.00
#
_symmetry.space_group_name_H-M   'P 1'
#
loop_
_entity.id
_entity.type
_entity.pdbx_description
1 polymer ?
#
loop_
_entity_poly.entity_id
_entity_poly.type
_entity_poly.pdbx_seq_one_letter_code
_entity_poly.pdbx_strand_id
1 'polypeptide(L)'
;MNLPAIAEEDTIVRLGQNRSHRRLLGDLLHPERESQVALDELKASMGSMEFAAQYQQTPVPIGGNLIKWSWFKSYDTPPTPQSGDEIIVSWDTALSSSQLADYSACVVLLARGETIYIVDVLRARLEYPDLKRAVLEQHNRWRDVASNYALLIEKKGSGLSLIQDLYREGIYAIAVDPNGDKIMRMAAQTAPIEAGAVHVPTHAPWLDEFKKELLSFPFSKHDDQIDALSQALQRAFAPGMPRGILGGY
;
A
#
# COMPACT_ATOMS: atom_id res chain seq x y z
N MET A 1 -32.15 1.46 -7.36
CA MET A 1 -32.31 0.07 -6.92
C MET A 1 -30.92 -0.51 -6.82
N ASN A 2 -30.53 -1.00 -5.66
CA ASN A 2 -29.24 -1.67 -5.48
C ASN A 2 -29.46 -3.19 -5.61
N LEU A 3 -28.68 -3.86 -6.47
CA LEU A 3 -28.76 -5.30 -6.73
C LEU A 3 -27.34 -5.89 -6.61
N PRO A 4 -26.87 -6.18 -5.37
CA PRO A 4 -25.54 -6.75 -5.17
C PRO A 4 -25.42 -8.14 -5.83
N ALA A 5 -24.21 -8.52 -6.24
CA ALA A 5 -23.97 -9.84 -6.83
C ALA A 5 -24.36 -10.98 -5.86
N ILE A 6 -24.12 -10.80 -4.56
CA ILE A 6 -24.52 -11.69 -3.48
C ILE A 6 -25.48 -10.91 -2.59
N ALA A 7 -26.70 -11.43 -2.36
CA ALA A 7 -27.68 -10.76 -1.51
C ALA A 7 -27.20 -10.68 -0.05
N GLU A 8 -27.19 -9.48 0.53
CA GLU A 8 -26.72 -9.21 1.90
C GLU A 8 -27.85 -9.24 2.92
N GLU A 9 -29.10 -9.27 2.45
CA GLU A 9 -30.31 -9.37 3.26
C GLU A 9 -31.46 -9.98 2.44
N ASP A 10 -32.52 -10.41 3.14
CA ASP A 10 -33.75 -10.85 2.48
C ASP A 10 -34.47 -9.64 1.86
N THR A 11 -34.63 -9.63 0.55
CA THR A 11 -35.28 -8.53 -0.17
C THR A 11 -36.40 -9.02 -1.08
N ILE A 12 -37.40 -8.15 -1.30
CA ILE A 12 -38.46 -8.39 -2.29
C ILE A 12 -38.36 -7.30 -3.36
N VAL A 13 -37.96 -7.71 -4.55
CA VAL A 13 -37.83 -6.84 -5.71
C VAL A 13 -39.13 -6.85 -6.51
N ARG A 14 -39.78 -5.68 -6.66
CA ARG A 14 -40.98 -5.55 -7.50
C ARG A 14 -40.59 -5.43 -8.96
N LEU A 15 -41.08 -6.35 -9.79
CA LEU A 15 -40.79 -6.44 -11.23
C LEU A 15 -41.92 -5.87 -12.12
N GLY A 16 -42.90 -5.19 -11.53
CA GLY A 16 -44.05 -4.59 -12.19
C GLY A 16 -45.29 -4.60 -11.31
N GLN A 17 -46.47 -4.31 -11.89
CA GLN A 17 -47.70 -4.12 -11.09
C GLN A 17 -48.12 -5.35 -10.27
N ASN A 18 -47.84 -6.58 -10.75
CA ASN A 18 -48.26 -7.82 -10.06
C ASN A 18 -47.16 -8.89 -9.98
N ARG A 19 -45.88 -8.54 -10.19
CA ARG A 19 -44.77 -9.48 -10.14
C ARG A 19 -43.72 -9.02 -9.16
N SER A 20 -43.31 -9.90 -8.28
CA SER A 20 -42.22 -9.68 -7.35
C SER A 20 -41.27 -10.88 -7.39
N HIS A 21 -40.00 -10.61 -7.17
CA HIS A 21 -38.96 -11.61 -6.99
C HIS A 21 -38.39 -11.49 -5.60
N ARG A 22 -38.33 -12.60 -4.86
CA ARG A 22 -37.72 -12.67 -3.54
C ARG A 22 -36.28 -13.14 -3.68
N ARG A 23 -35.36 -12.39 -3.12
CA ARG A 23 -33.96 -12.76 -2.95
C ARG A 23 -33.72 -13.00 -1.47
N LEU A 24 -33.17 -14.16 -1.13
CA LEU A 24 -32.76 -14.50 0.24
C LEU A 24 -31.30 -14.10 0.46
N LEU A 25 -30.92 -13.90 1.72
CA LEU A 25 -29.53 -13.72 2.11
C LEU A 25 -28.63 -14.79 1.47
N GLY A 26 -27.58 -14.38 0.80
CA GLY A 26 -26.64 -15.27 0.08
C GLY A 26 -27.04 -15.63 -1.35
N ASP A 27 -28.24 -15.26 -1.82
CA ASP A 27 -28.65 -15.53 -3.21
C ASP A 27 -27.77 -14.78 -4.20
N LEU A 28 -27.27 -15.49 -5.21
CA LEU A 28 -26.51 -14.91 -6.30
C LEU A 28 -27.44 -14.17 -7.28
N LEU A 29 -26.97 -13.04 -7.82
CA LEU A 29 -27.75 -12.28 -8.80
C LEU A 29 -27.84 -13.02 -10.14
N HIS A 30 -26.75 -13.63 -10.57
CA HIS A 30 -26.65 -14.39 -11.82
C HIS A 30 -25.83 -15.67 -11.64
N PRO A 31 -26.36 -16.71 -10.98
CA PRO A 31 -25.59 -17.92 -10.67
C PRO A 31 -25.10 -18.68 -11.91
N GLU A 32 -25.79 -18.55 -13.03
CA GLU A 32 -25.40 -19.18 -14.31
C GLU A 32 -24.21 -18.49 -14.98
N ARG A 33 -24.02 -17.20 -14.72
CA ARG A 33 -22.92 -16.39 -15.27
C ARG A 33 -21.77 -16.27 -14.28
N GLU A 34 -22.07 -16.08 -13.02
CA GLU A 34 -21.13 -15.81 -11.93
C GLU A 34 -21.47 -16.75 -10.76
N SER A 35 -20.79 -17.91 -10.74
CA SER A 35 -20.93 -18.86 -9.64
C SER A 35 -20.30 -18.31 -8.36
N GLN A 36 -20.66 -18.89 -7.19
CA GLN A 36 -20.05 -18.53 -5.92
C GLN A 36 -18.52 -18.65 -5.97
N VAL A 37 -18.00 -19.72 -6.58
CA VAL A 37 -16.56 -19.93 -6.74
C VAL A 37 -15.90 -18.80 -7.54
N ALA A 38 -16.51 -18.41 -8.67
CA ALA A 38 -16.01 -17.31 -9.49
C ALA A 38 -16.01 -15.97 -8.72
N LEU A 39 -17.06 -15.70 -7.94
CA LEU A 39 -17.13 -14.48 -7.11
C LEU A 39 -16.11 -14.50 -5.97
N ASP A 40 -15.85 -15.66 -5.37
CA ASP A 40 -14.83 -15.82 -4.33
C ASP A 40 -13.42 -15.62 -4.89
N GLU A 41 -13.13 -16.16 -6.09
CA GLU A 41 -11.86 -15.93 -6.80
C GLU A 41 -11.68 -14.46 -7.18
N LEU A 42 -12.72 -13.81 -7.69
CA LEU A 42 -12.70 -12.37 -7.99
C LEU A 42 -12.44 -11.55 -6.73
N LYS A 43 -13.13 -11.86 -5.63
CA LYS A 43 -12.91 -11.20 -4.35
C LYS A 43 -11.49 -11.41 -3.83
N ALA A 44 -10.92 -12.60 -3.96
CA ALA A 44 -9.55 -12.88 -3.58
C ALA A 44 -8.53 -12.11 -4.43
N SER A 45 -8.80 -11.93 -5.74
CA SER A 45 -7.89 -11.25 -6.67
C SER A 45 -7.92 -9.74 -6.56
N MET A 46 -9.10 -9.12 -6.37
CA MET A 46 -9.26 -7.66 -6.32
C MET A 46 -9.35 -7.10 -4.90
N GLY A 47 -9.51 -7.95 -3.89
CA GLY A 47 -9.73 -7.56 -2.49
C GLY A 47 -11.18 -7.22 -2.18
N SER A 48 -11.51 -7.30 -0.88
CA SER A 48 -12.90 -7.12 -0.42
C SER A 48 -13.47 -5.72 -0.70
N MET A 49 -12.63 -4.71 -0.72
CA MET A 49 -13.05 -3.33 -0.95
C MET A 49 -13.49 -3.07 -2.39
N GLU A 50 -12.66 -3.46 -3.35
CA GLU A 50 -12.96 -3.32 -4.77
C GLU A 50 -14.16 -4.20 -5.15
N PHE A 51 -14.21 -5.42 -4.58
CA PHE A 51 -15.35 -6.32 -4.74
C PHE A 51 -16.65 -5.70 -4.19
N ALA A 52 -16.62 -5.08 -3.01
CA ALA A 52 -17.78 -4.39 -2.43
C ALA A 52 -18.24 -3.24 -3.32
N ALA A 53 -17.32 -2.44 -3.87
CA ALA A 53 -17.66 -1.33 -4.75
C ALA A 53 -18.27 -1.80 -6.08
N GLN A 54 -17.66 -2.78 -6.76
CA GLN A 54 -18.04 -3.17 -8.11
C GLN A 54 -19.15 -4.22 -8.13
N TYR A 55 -19.09 -5.24 -7.27
CA TYR A 55 -20.00 -6.39 -7.27
C TYR A 55 -21.13 -6.28 -6.26
N GLN A 56 -20.88 -5.66 -5.10
CA GLN A 56 -21.92 -5.47 -4.09
C GLN A 56 -22.61 -4.11 -4.20
N GLN A 57 -22.16 -3.25 -5.13
CA GLN A 57 -22.68 -1.89 -5.36
C GLN A 57 -22.69 -1.05 -4.06
N THR A 58 -21.80 -1.38 -3.15
CA THR A 58 -21.58 -0.68 -1.89
C THR A 58 -20.17 -0.09 -1.94
N PRO A 59 -20.01 1.10 -2.57
CA PRO A 59 -18.75 1.83 -2.48
C PRO A 59 -18.45 2.05 -1.00
N VAL A 60 -17.20 1.85 -0.61
CA VAL A 60 -16.77 1.91 0.79
C VAL A 60 -17.47 3.05 1.52
N PRO A 61 -18.13 2.79 2.65
CA PRO A 61 -18.78 3.84 3.40
C PRO A 61 -17.77 4.92 3.73
N ILE A 62 -18.14 6.19 3.51
CA ILE A 62 -17.42 7.34 4.04
C ILE A 62 -17.36 7.13 5.57
N GLY A 63 -16.23 6.60 6.08
CA GLY A 63 -16.07 6.22 7.50
C GLY A 63 -15.58 4.79 7.79
N GLY A 64 -15.45 3.93 6.77
CA GLY A 64 -14.80 2.61 6.92
C GLY A 64 -13.29 2.71 6.77
N ASN A 65 -12.52 2.05 7.65
CA ASN A 65 -11.07 1.96 7.51
C ASN A 65 -10.73 1.19 6.24
N LEU A 66 -9.91 1.77 5.38
CA LEU A 66 -9.45 1.15 4.14
C LEU A 66 -8.66 -0.14 4.39
N ILE A 67 -7.98 -0.21 5.53
CA ILE A 67 -7.07 -1.29 5.91
C ILE A 67 -7.45 -1.79 7.31
N LYS A 68 -7.39 -3.11 7.50
CA LYS A 68 -7.57 -3.75 8.80
C LYS A 68 -6.23 -4.27 9.32
N TRP A 69 -5.92 -4.01 10.58
CA TRP A 69 -4.69 -4.53 11.18
C TRP A 69 -4.59 -6.05 11.16
N SER A 70 -5.71 -6.75 11.26
CA SER A 70 -5.78 -8.21 11.20
C SER A 70 -5.34 -8.83 9.86
N TRP A 71 -5.18 -8.04 8.82
CA TRP A 71 -4.67 -8.48 7.52
C TRP A 71 -3.16 -8.67 7.50
N PHE A 72 -2.44 -7.96 8.41
CA PHE A 72 -1.00 -8.09 8.54
C PHE A 72 -0.65 -9.31 9.36
N LYS A 73 0.33 -10.07 8.90
CA LYS A 73 0.99 -11.10 9.70
C LYS A 73 2.10 -10.46 10.52
N SER A 74 2.49 -11.09 11.62
CA SER A 74 3.59 -10.59 12.46
C SER A 74 4.81 -11.49 12.40
N TYR A 75 5.98 -10.91 12.67
CA TYR A 75 7.23 -11.63 12.86
C TYR A 75 7.97 -11.10 14.10
N ASP A 76 8.65 -11.99 14.82
CA ASP A 76 9.42 -11.64 16.03
C ASP A 76 10.86 -11.27 15.69
N THR A 77 11.44 -11.98 14.74
CA THR A 77 12.84 -11.77 14.30
C THR A 77 12.85 -11.25 12.87
N PRO A 78 13.57 -10.17 12.57
CA PRO A 78 13.73 -9.70 11.21
C PRO A 78 14.22 -10.83 10.28
N PRO A 79 13.64 -10.97 9.08
CA PRO A 79 14.04 -12.02 8.16
C PRO A 79 15.50 -11.81 7.72
N THR A 80 16.30 -12.86 7.81
CA THR A 80 17.66 -12.85 7.22
C THR A 80 17.54 -12.80 5.70
N PRO A 81 18.17 -11.82 5.04
CA PRO A 81 18.11 -11.68 3.59
C PRO A 81 18.61 -12.92 2.86
N GLN A 82 17.98 -13.26 1.74
CA GLN A 82 18.29 -14.40 0.89
C GLN A 82 18.58 -13.95 -0.54
N SER A 83 19.17 -14.83 -1.34
CA SER A 83 19.37 -14.56 -2.77
C SER A 83 18.02 -14.31 -3.46
N GLY A 84 17.93 -13.23 -4.23
CA GLY A 84 16.72 -12.79 -4.92
C GLY A 84 15.83 -11.85 -4.10
N ASP A 85 16.10 -11.63 -2.82
CA ASP A 85 15.41 -10.61 -2.04
C ASP A 85 15.75 -9.19 -2.53
N GLU A 86 14.80 -8.28 -2.41
CA GLU A 86 15.00 -6.86 -2.70
C GLU A 86 14.69 -6.02 -1.44
N ILE A 87 15.60 -5.11 -1.11
CA ILE A 87 15.32 -4.02 -0.18
C ILE A 87 14.75 -2.83 -0.97
N ILE A 88 13.60 -2.36 -0.54
CA ILE A 88 12.94 -1.18 -1.11
C ILE A 88 12.88 -0.11 -0.04
N VAL A 89 13.59 0.99 -0.25
CA VAL A 89 13.56 2.19 0.62
C VAL A 89 12.73 3.25 -0.08
N SER A 90 11.59 3.59 0.48
CA SER A 90 10.60 4.47 -0.12
C SER A 90 10.39 5.72 0.71
N TRP A 91 10.58 6.89 0.10
CA TRP A 91 10.44 8.18 0.74
C TRP A 91 9.26 8.97 0.17
N ASP A 92 8.39 9.43 1.06
CA ASP A 92 7.52 10.58 0.84
C ASP A 92 8.13 11.80 1.54
N THR A 93 8.34 12.88 0.79
CA THR A 93 9.06 14.05 1.28
C THR A 93 8.15 15.27 1.37
N ALA A 94 8.17 15.93 2.53
CA ALA A 94 7.37 17.12 2.78
C ALA A 94 7.62 18.25 1.76
N LEU A 95 6.58 19.01 1.46
CA LEU A 95 6.66 20.24 0.68
C LEU A 95 7.38 21.35 1.49
N SER A 96 8.56 21.71 1.11
CA SER A 96 9.55 22.48 1.90
C SER A 96 9.33 24.00 1.96
N SER A 97 8.15 24.55 1.91
CA SER A 97 8.03 26.02 1.95
C SER A 97 7.19 26.61 3.08
N SER A 98 6.51 25.82 3.87
CA SER A 98 5.82 26.29 5.06
C SER A 98 6.29 25.52 6.29
N GLN A 99 7.30 26.08 6.88
CA GLN A 99 7.80 25.86 8.22
C GLN A 99 6.91 25.00 9.14
N LEU A 100 7.45 23.88 9.64
CA LEU A 100 7.03 23.19 10.86
C LEU A 100 5.80 22.27 10.81
N ALA A 101 5.09 22.09 9.68
CA ALA A 101 3.84 21.35 9.69
C ALA A 101 3.92 19.93 9.10
N ASP A 102 4.67 19.71 8.02
CA ASP A 102 4.62 18.45 7.28
C ASP A 102 5.76 17.50 7.67
N TYR A 103 5.42 16.22 7.71
CA TYR A 103 6.41 15.17 7.97
C TYR A 103 6.98 14.66 6.65
N SER A 104 8.24 14.22 6.71
CA SER A 104 8.78 13.30 5.72
C SER A 104 8.77 11.91 6.31
N ALA A 105 8.39 10.93 5.50
CA ALA A 105 8.31 9.54 5.91
C ALA A 105 9.15 8.63 5.01
N CYS A 106 9.75 7.62 5.62
CA CYS A 106 10.46 6.55 4.95
C CYS A 106 9.88 5.22 5.40
N VAL A 107 9.57 4.35 4.45
CA VAL A 107 9.19 2.96 4.70
C VAL A 107 10.21 2.05 4.02
N VAL A 108 10.73 1.09 4.77
CA VAL A 108 11.69 0.11 4.26
C VAL A 108 11.05 -1.26 4.23
N LEU A 109 11.03 -1.87 3.05
CA LEU A 109 10.52 -3.21 2.84
C LEU A 109 11.65 -4.17 2.48
N LEU A 110 11.55 -5.41 2.95
CA LEU A 110 12.23 -6.56 2.37
C LEU A 110 11.20 -7.37 1.60
N ALA A 111 11.39 -7.46 0.29
CA ALA A 111 10.51 -8.20 -0.62
C ALA A 111 11.14 -9.56 -0.97
N ARG A 112 10.42 -10.65 -0.64
CA ARG A 112 10.79 -12.05 -0.91
C ARG A 112 9.66 -12.75 -1.66
N GLY A 113 9.78 -12.87 -2.97
CA GLY A 113 8.68 -13.38 -3.76
C GLY A 113 7.42 -12.52 -3.53
N GLU A 114 6.33 -13.13 -3.18
CA GLU A 114 5.07 -12.44 -2.86
C GLU A 114 4.96 -12.02 -1.39
N THR A 115 5.95 -12.36 -0.55
CA THR A 115 5.96 -12.01 0.86
C THR A 115 6.75 -10.74 1.09
N ILE A 116 6.15 -9.78 1.75
CA ILE A 116 6.72 -8.46 2.03
C ILE A 116 6.85 -8.28 3.55
N TYR A 117 8.02 -7.84 3.98
CA TYR A 117 8.30 -7.51 5.39
C TYR A 117 8.55 -6.01 5.52
N ILE A 118 7.78 -5.32 6.36
CA ILE A 118 8.07 -3.93 6.73
C ILE A 118 9.15 -3.99 7.81
N VAL A 119 10.38 -3.63 7.46
CA VAL A 119 11.55 -3.83 8.35
C VAL A 119 11.97 -2.57 9.09
N ASP A 120 11.65 -1.39 8.55
CA ASP A 120 11.90 -0.11 9.23
C ASP A 120 10.92 0.96 8.75
N VAL A 121 10.58 1.90 9.65
CA VAL A 121 9.80 3.08 9.33
C VAL A 121 10.38 4.28 10.07
N LEU A 122 10.59 5.38 9.34
CA LEU A 122 11.01 6.65 9.90
C LEU A 122 9.98 7.70 9.54
N ARG A 123 9.59 8.52 10.49
CA ARG A 123 8.76 9.69 10.29
C ARG A 123 9.31 10.84 11.11
N ALA A 124 9.64 11.93 10.45
CA ALA A 124 10.21 13.09 11.11
C ALA A 124 9.90 14.39 10.36
N ARG A 125 9.90 15.50 11.09
CA ARG A 125 9.91 16.83 10.49
C ARG A 125 11.33 17.23 10.23
N LEU A 126 11.71 17.31 8.97
CA LEU A 126 13.09 17.51 8.55
C LEU A 126 13.16 18.71 7.61
N GLU A 127 14.07 19.62 7.88
CA GLU A 127 14.50 20.61 6.90
C GLU A 127 15.36 19.92 5.83
N TYR A 128 15.50 20.54 4.66
CA TYR A 128 16.16 19.91 3.52
C TYR A 128 17.57 19.33 3.82
N PRO A 129 18.47 20.01 4.55
CA PRO A 129 19.77 19.42 4.88
C PRO A 129 19.68 18.16 5.75
N ASP A 130 18.73 18.15 6.69
CA ASP A 130 18.48 17.01 7.57
C ASP A 130 17.78 15.87 6.85
N LEU A 131 16.85 16.20 5.95
CA LEU A 131 16.19 15.22 5.06
C LEU A 131 17.24 14.52 4.19
N LYS A 132 18.11 15.28 3.53
CA LYS A 132 19.19 14.72 2.69
C LYS A 132 20.08 13.78 3.52
N ARG A 133 20.47 14.18 4.73
CA ARG A 133 21.28 13.37 5.65
C ARG A 133 20.54 12.08 6.02
N ALA A 134 19.28 12.16 6.41
CA ALA A 134 18.46 11.00 6.75
C ALA A 134 18.32 10.02 5.57
N VAL A 135 18.14 10.52 4.34
CA VAL A 135 18.10 9.68 3.13
C VAL A 135 19.44 8.98 2.89
N LEU A 136 20.56 9.68 3.05
CA LEU A 136 21.90 9.09 2.93
C LEU A 136 22.16 8.04 4.01
N GLU A 137 21.74 8.27 5.24
CA GLU A 137 21.85 7.32 6.36
C GLU A 137 21.03 6.05 6.07
N GLN A 138 19.78 6.18 5.64
CA GLN A 138 18.95 5.04 5.25
C GLN A 138 19.52 4.31 4.03
N HIS A 139 19.97 5.03 3.00
CA HIS A 139 20.63 4.43 1.85
C HIS A 139 21.85 3.59 2.27
N ASN A 140 22.77 4.17 3.06
CA ASN A 140 23.98 3.48 3.50
C ASN A 140 23.68 2.28 4.41
N ARG A 141 22.61 2.35 5.21
CA ARG A 141 22.19 1.26 6.08
C ARG A 141 21.64 0.08 5.32
N TRP A 142 20.93 0.31 4.21
CA TRP A 142 20.12 -0.72 3.58
C TRP A 142 20.63 -1.22 2.23
N ARG A 143 21.46 -0.45 1.51
CA ARG A 143 21.87 -0.77 0.13
C ARG A 143 22.58 -2.10 -0.04
N ASP A 144 23.31 -2.56 0.97
CA ASP A 144 24.13 -3.77 0.91
C ASP A 144 23.50 -4.94 1.72
N VAL A 145 22.25 -4.80 2.18
CA VAL A 145 21.56 -5.79 3.03
C VAL A 145 21.01 -6.95 2.21
N ALA A 146 20.55 -6.73 0.98
CA ALA A 146 20.04 -7.78 0.09
C ALA A 146 20.71 -7.73 -1.28
N SER A 147 20.45 -8.75 -2.12
CA SER A 147 21.02 -8.83 -3.47
C SER A 147 20.52 -7.72 -4.39
N ASN A 148 19.31 -7.21 -4.13
CA ASN A 148 18.68 -6.16 -4.91
C ASN A 148 18.29 -5.02 -3.99
N TYR A 149 18.39 -3.80 -4.51
CA TYR A 149 18.09 -2.58 -3.77
C TYR A 149 17.39 -1.56 -4.67
N ALA A 150 16.36 -0.92 -4.14
CA ALA A 150 15.68 0.19 -4.80
C ALA A 150 15.46 1.35 -3.81
N LEU A 151 15.89 2.55 -4.19
CA LEU A 151 15.58 3.79 -3.49
C LEU A 151 14.51 4.53 -4.28
N LEU A 152 13.32 4.67 -3.71
CA LEU A 152 12.18 5.37 -4.29
C LEU A 152 12.04 6.73 -3.61
N ILE A 153 11.84 7.78 -4.40
CA ILE A 153 11.56 9.12 -3.88
C ILE A 153 10.42 9.72 -4.68
N GLU A 154 9.37 10.18 -3.98
CA GLU A 154 8.27 10.89 -4.63
C GLU A 154 8.78 12.18 -5.30
N LYS A 155 8.47 12.36 -6.59
CA LYS A 155 8.90 13.49 -7.42
C LYS A 155 8.02 14.72 -7.18
N LYS A 156 7.90 15.13 -5.92
CA LYS A 156 7.08 16.24 -5.49
C LYS A 156 7.82 17.06 -4.42
N GLY A 157 7.60 18.35 -4.40
CA GLY A 157 8.22 19.22 -3.39
C GLY A 157 9.74 19.13 -3.34
N SER A 158 10.27 18.81 -2.17
CA SER A 158 11.73 18.66 -1.95
C SER A 158 12.32 17.41 -2.63
N GLY A 159 11.50 16.43 -3.00
CA GLY A 159 11.95 15.18 -3.60
C GLY A 159 12.70 15.38 -4.92
N LEU A 160 12.26 16.31 -5.77
CA LEU A 160 12.95 16.58 -7.03
C LEU A 160 14.38 17.11 -6.82
N SER A 161 14.55 18.06 -5.91
CA SER A 161 15.88 18.61 -5.57
C SER A 161 16.76 17.53 -4.93
N LEU A 162 16.16 16.70 -4.07
CA LEU A 162 16.85 15.60 -3.41
C LEU A 162 17.36 14.56 -4.42
N ILE A 163 16.54 14.14 -5.38
CA ILE A 163 16.93 13.22 -6.46
C ILE A 163 18.11 13.78 -7.26
N GLN A 164 18.07 15.07 -7.59
CA GLN A 164 19.17 15.73 -8.33
C GLN A 164 20.47 15.78 -7.52
N ASP A 165 20.37 16.04 -6.22
CA ASP A 165 21.54 16.08 -5.35
C ASP A 165 22.16 14.69 -5.15
N LEU A 166 21.32 13.67 -4.94
CA LEU A 166 21.76 12.28 -4.83
C LEU A 166 22.45 11.81 -6.11
N TYR A 167 21.90 12.17 -7.28
CA TYR A 167 22.51 11.85 -8.57
C TYR A 167 23.94 12.41 -8.69
N ARG A 168 24.18 13.65 -8.22
CA ARG A 168 25.53 14.24 -8.18
C ARG A 168 26.50 13.51 -7.27
N GLU A 169 25.97 12.79 -6.27
CA GLU A 169 26.76 11.94 -5.36
C GLU A 169 26.89 10.49 -5.84
N GLY A 170 26.40 10.19 -7.05
CA GLY A 170 26.45 8.84 -7.63
C GLY A 170 25.38 7.89 -7.09
N ILE A 171 24.34 8.42 -6.43
CA ILE A 171 23.23 7.63 -5.90
C ILE A 171 22.01 7.78 -6.82
N TYR A 172 21.54 6.66 -7.36
CA TYR A 172 20.44 6.63 -8.33
C TYR A 172 19.13 6.29 -7.62
N ALA A 173 18.32 7.30 -7.38
CA ALA A 173 16.97 7.13 -6.88
C ALA A 173 15.98 6.99 -8.04
N ILE A 174 15.01 6.11 -7.88
CA ILE A 174 13.86 5.98 -8.77
C ILE A 174 12.87 7.10 -8.40
N ALA A 175 12.68 8.02 -9.33
CA ALA A 175 11.70 9.08 -9.18
C ALA A 175 10.29 8.52 -9.38
N VAL A 176 9.43 8.64 -8.39
CA VAL A 176 8.05 8.18 -8.46
C VAL A 176 7.13 9.38 -8.66
N ASP A 177 6.38 9.36 -9.75
CA ASP A 177 5.35 10.37 -9.99
C ASP A 177 4.07 9.96 -9.24
N PRO A 178 3.52 10.82 -8.36
CA PRO A 178 2.29 10.53 -7.61
C PRO A 178 1.07 10.65 -8.53
N ASN A 179 0.85 9.66 -9.37
CA ASN A 179 -0.30 9.64 -10.28
C ASN A 179 -1.57 9.21 -9.54
N GLY A 180 -2.64 9.99 -9.68
CA GLY A 180 -3.97 9.69 -9.15
C GLY A 180 -4.16 10.04 -7.68
N ASP A 181 -5.33 9.68 -7.19
CA ASP A 181 -5.74 9.88 -5.79
C ASP A 181 -4.99 8.90 -4.86
N LYS A 182 -4.53 9.39 -3.71
CA LYS A 182 -3.83 8.59 -2.69
C LYS A 182 -4.68 7.42 -2.16
N ILE A 183 -6.00 7.62 -2.05
CA ILE A 183 -6.93 6.57 -1.63
C ILE A 183 -6.92 5.45 -2.66
N MET A 184 -6.98 5.79 -3.94
CA MET A 184 -6.93 4.81 -5.04
C MET A 184 -5.59 4.07 -5.09
N ARG A 185 -4.46 4.78 -4.87
CA ARG A 185 -3.14 4.13 -4.83
C ARG A 185 -3.05 3.09 -3.71
N MET A 186 -3.51 3.45 -2.50
CA MET A 186 -3.50 2.52 -1.38
C MET A 186 -4.55 1.42 -1.54
N ALA A 187 -5.73 1.72 -2.09
CA ALA A 187 -6.77 0.75 -2.39
C ALA A 187 -6.27 -0.38 -3.30
N ALA A 188 -5.49 -0.04 -4.32
CA ALA A 188 -4.88 -1.02 -5.22
C ALA A 188 -3.93 -2.01 -4.50
N GLN A 189 -3.44 -1.66 -3.31
CA GLN A 189 -2.55 -2.51 -2.51
C GLN A 189 -3.32 -3.34 -1.45
N THR A 190 -4.62 -3.13 -1.27
CA THR A 190 -5.38 -3.81 -0.20
C THR A 190 -5.53 -5.31 -0.42
N ALA A 191 -5.68 -5.77 -1.66
CA ALA A 191 -5.86 -7.19 -1.96
C ALA A 191 -4.69 -8.06 -1.47
N PRO A 192 -3.42 -7.78 -1.80
CA PRO A 192 -2.30 -8.56 -1.26
C PRO A 192 -2.11 -8.38 0.26
N ILE A 193 -2.44 -7.21 0.83
CA ILE A 193 -2.41 -7.03 2.29
C ILE A 193 -3.47 -7.92 2.95
N GLU A 194 -4.71 -7.92 2.45
CA GLU A 194 -5.81 -8.75 2.94
C GLU A 194 -5.52 -10.25 2.82
N ALA A 195 -4.82 -10.67 1.76
CA ALA A 195 -4.33 -12.03 1.58
C ALA A 195 -3.21 -12.42 2.57
N GLY A 196 -2.73 -11.47 3.40
CA GLY A 196 -1.69 -11.70 4.39
C GLY A 196 -0.27 -11.77 3.81
N ALA A 197 -0.05 -11.16 2.64
CA ALA A 197 1.28 -11.10 2.04
C ALA A 197 2.23 -10.13 2.78
N VAL A 198 1.68 -9.17 3.54
CA VAL A 198 2.49 -8.16 4.23
C VAL A 198 2.65 -8.48 5.72
N HIS A 199 3.90 -8.47 6.17
CA HIS A 199 4.29 -8.79 7.54
C HIS A 199 4.88 -7.57 8.24
N VAL A 200 4.56 -7.42 9.52
CA VAL A 200 5.05 -6.36 10.41
C VAL A 200 5.78 -6.97 11.61
N PRO A 201 6.74 -6.28 12.24
CA PRO A 201 7.35 -6.80 13.46
C PRO A 201 6.32 -6.82 14.60
N THR A 202 6.46 -7.76 15.55
CA THR A 202 5.66 -7.74 16.79
C THR A 202 6.02 -6.56 17.68
N HIS A 203 7.28 -6.13 17.63
CA HIS A 203 7.79 -5.00 18.38
C HIS A 203 8.74 -4.15 17.54
N ALA A 204 8.46 -2.85 17.43
CA ALA A 204 9.36 -1.85 16.88
C ALA A 204 9.02 -0.47 17.45
N PRO A 205 10.01 0.43 17.64
CA PRO A 205 9.76 1.76 18.19
C PRO A 205 8.75 2.60 17.41
N TRP A 206 8.66 2.37 16.10
CA TRP A 206 7.79 3.10 15.18
C TRP A 206 6.40 2.46 14.99
N LEU A 207 6.20 1.24 15.47
CA LEU A 207 5.04 0.40 15.10
C LEU A 207 3.69 1.00 15.53
N ASP A 208 3.61 1.56 16.73
CA ASP A 208 2.34 2.09 17.26
C ASP A 208 1.88 3.33 16.49
N GLU A 209 2.81 4.22 16.13
CA GLU A 209 2.50 5.41 15.34
C GLU A 209 2.12 5.04 13.90
N PHE A 210 2.86 4.14 13.28
CA PHE A 210 2.57 3.58 11.97
C PHE A 210 1.18 2.93 11.93
N LYS A 211 0.88 2.06 12.90
CA LYS A 211 -0.43 1.41 13.02
C LYS A 211 -1.56 2.41 13.19
N LYS A 212 -1.37 3.45 14.01
CA LYS A 212 -2.37 4.49 14.22
C LYS A 212 -2.68 5.24 12.93
N GLU A 213 -1.66 5.65 12.17
CA GLU A 213 -1.84 6.35 10.90
C GLU A 213 -2.53 5.45 9.88
N LEU A 214 -2.08 4.19 9.74
CA LEU A 214 -2.63 3.20 8.84
C LEU A 214 -4.13 2.94 9.09
N LEU A 215 -4.52 2.77 10.36
CA LEU A 215 -5.91 2.51 10.73
C LEU A 215 -6.80 3.76 10.68
N SER A 216 -6.22 4.95 10.66
CA SER A 216 -6.97 6.21 10.53
C SER A 216 -7.15 6.65 9.09
N PHE A 217 -6.41 6.05 8.15
CA PHE A 217 -6.48 6.39 6.73
C PHE A 217 -7.84 5.97 6.13
N PRO A 218 -8.49 6.79 5.30
CA PRO A 218 -8.02 8.04 4.70
C PRO A 218 -8.34 9.32 5.50
N PHE A 219 -8.84 9.22 6.72
CA PHE A 219 -9.33 10.36 7.51
C PHE A 219 -8.28 10.94 8.48
N SER A 220 -7.07 10.40 8.46
CA SER A 220 -5.96 10.93 9.26
C SER A 220 -5.54 12.33 8.79
N LYS A 221 -5.10 13.15 9.74
CA LYS A 221 -4.52 14.47 9.44
C LYS A 221 -3.20 14.35 8.66
N HIS A 222 -2.48 13.27 8.87
CA HIS A 222 -1.19 12.96 8.28
C HIS A 222 -1.26 11.57 7.68
N ASP A 223 -0.72 11.40 6.50
CA ASP A 223 -0.74 10.16 5.73
C ASP A 223 0.60 9.89 5.01
N ASP A 224 1.64 10.59 5.45
CA ASP A 224 2.98 10.54 4.85
C ASP A 224 3.57 9.11 4.85
N GLN A 225 3.35 8.34 5.95
CA GLN A 225 3.78 6.94 6.04
C GLN A 225 2.98 6.04 5.10
N ILE A 226 1.70 6.35 4.85
CA ILE A 226 0.84 5.58 3.96
C ILE A 226 1.21 5.83 2.50
N ASP A 227 1.56 7.07 2.14
CA ASP A 227 2.03 7.40 0.79
C ASP A 227 3.36 6.70 0.52
N ALA A 228 4.33 6.75 1.44
CA ALA A 228 5.58 6.01 1.34
C ALA A 228 5.36 4.48 1.26
N LEU A 229 4.43 3.93 2.06
CA LEU A 229 4.07 2.51 2.03
C LEU A 229 3.44 2.11 0.70
N SER A 230 2.44 2.86 0.23
CA SER A 230 1.73 2.54 -1.01
C SER A 230 2.67 2.49 -2.22
N GLN A 231 3.60 3.44 -2.29
CA GLN A 231 4.65 3.53 -3.30
C GLN A 231 5.60 2.31 -3.23
N ALA A 232 6.02 1.92 -2.02
CA ALA A 232 6.87 0.75 -1.82
C ALA A 232 6.17 -0.56 -2.20
N LEU A 233 4.91 -0.73 -1.81
CA LEU A 233 4.10 -1.90 -2.14
C LEU A 233 3.82 -1.98 -3.65
N GLN A 234 3.54 -0.86 -4.30
CA GLN A 234 3.38 -0.82 -5.75
C GLN A 234 4.63 -1.35 -6.47
N ARG A 235 5.82 -0.98 -6.00
CA ARG A 235 7.09 -1.53 -6.52
C ARG A 235 7.22 -3.01 -6.23
N ALA A 236 6.93 -3.44 -5.00
CA ALA A 236 7.09 -4.81 -4.55
C ALA A 236 6.18 -5.80 -5.28
N PHE A 237 4.95 -5.38 -5.63
CA PHE A 237 3.96 -6.21 -6.32
C PHE A 237 3.89 -5.98 -7.83
N ALA A 238 4.76 -5.12 -8.41
CA ALA A 238 4.77 -4.86 -9.85
C ALA A 238 5.05 -6.15 -10.64
N PRO A 239 4.20 -6.54 -11.59
CA PRO A 239 4.40 -7.74 -12.40
C PRO A 239 5.59 -7.55 -13.34
N GLY A 240 6.48 -8.55 -13.39
CA GLY A 240 7.50 -8.67 -14.45
C GLY A 240 8.71 -7.74 -14.35
N MET A 241 8.91 -7.01 -13.25
CA MET A 241 10.19 -6.33 -13.04
C MET A 241 11.25 -7.37 -12.64
N PRO A 242 12.36 -7.52 -13.39
CA PRO A 242 13.47 -8.33 -12.92
C PRO A 242 13.94 -7.76 -11.59
N ARG A 243 13.86 -8.55 -10.54
CA ARG A 243 14.51 -8.27 -9.27
C ARG A 243 15.99 -8.52 -9.46
N GLY A 244 16.69 -7.53 -9.94
CA GLY A 244 18.12 -7.61 -10.20
C GLY A 244 18.56 -6.77 -11.39
N ILE A 245 19.55 -5.92 -11.14
CA ILE A 245 20.40 -5.18 -12.09
C ILE A 245 19.75 -3.88 -12.63
N LEU A 246 19.84 -2.80 -11.88
CA LEU A 246 20.19 -1.50 -12.41
C LEU A 246 21.66 -1.20 -12.02
N GLY A 247 22.55 -2.00 -12.54
CA GLY A 247 23.98 -1.77 -12.53
C GLY A 247 24.45 -1.51 -13.95
N GLY A 248 24.83 -0.27 -14.24
CA GLY A 248 25.72 0.06 -15.33
C GLY A 248 25.08 0.44 -16.67
N TYR A 249 24.98 1.72 -16.93
CA TYR A 249 25.57 2.39 -18.08
C TYR A 249 25.97 3.80 -17.65
#